data_c21adce21396e0609bc6c6a6262c2825
#
_entry.id   c21adce21396e0609bc6c6a6262c2825
#
_cell.length_a   1.000
_cell.length_b   1.000
_cell.length_c   1.000
_cell.angle_alpha   90.00
_cell.angle_beta   90.00
_cell.angle_gamma   90.00
#
_symmetry.space_group_name_H-M   'P 1'
#
loop_
_entity.id
_entity.type
_entity.pdbx_description
1 polymer ?
#
loop_
_entity_poly.entity_id
_entity_poly.type
_entity_poly.pdbx_seq_one_letter_code
_entity_poly.pdbx_strand_id
1 'polypeptide(L)'
;MLGQALGLPLTMTAFAFIGVAVTSATVLIYGEAIADPVKLIQKFDSSIVILFAMIVIFIAQLTTNMAANVVSPSNDFSNLNPKRISYVTGGLITAVIGILMMPWQLMSSMGAYIFTWLIGYSGLMGAIGGILICDYFVLRGKQLQLAELFKTDGIYSYSNGFNWRAVVALIVAVAPVVPGFLRAATTAGGQVANPNFFDTLYIYAWFVTFAIGFGVYLILMKILAPKENLAADERGQT
;
A
#
# COMPACT_ATOMS: atom_id res chain seq x y z
N MET A 1 6.68 5.49 -18.30
CA MET A 1 7.42 5.98 -17.11
C MET A 1 7.38 7.51 -16.97
N LEU A 2 7.68 8.31 -18.02
CA LEU A 2 7.67 9.78 -17.91
C LEU A 2 6.31 10.36 -17.48
N GLY A 3 5.21 9.81 -17.99
CA GLY A 3 3.85 10.24 -17.61
C GLY A 3 3.52 10.02 -16.13
N GLN A 4 3.98 8.92 -15.53
CA GLN A 4 3.81 8.67 -14.11
C GLN A 4 4.74 9.54 -13.25
N ALA A 5 5.98 9.75 -13.70
CA ALA A 5 6.94 10.58 -12.99
C ALA A 5 6.53 12.07 -12.93
N LEU A 6 5.82 12.56 -13.94
CA LEU A 6 5.30 13.93 -13.98
C LEU A 6 3.86 14.02 -13.45
N GLY A 7 3.00 13.11 -13.90
CA GLY A 7 1.57 13.16 -13.60
C GLY A 7 1.26 12.97 -12.12
N LEU A 8 1.87 11.94 -11.48
CA LEU A 8 1.58 11.64 -10.08
C LEU A 8 2.01 12.78 -9.12
N PRO A 9 3.27 13.25 -9.11
CA PRO A 9 3.66 14.35 -8.23
C PRO A 9 2.88 15.63 -8.49
N LEU A 10 2.67 16.00 -9.77
CA LEU A 10 1.94 17.21 -10.10
C LEU A 10 0.49 17.16 -9.62
N THR A 11 -0.20 16.07 -9.90
CA THR A 11 -1.59 15.88 -9.49
C THR A 11 -1.74 15.86 -7.98
N MET A 12 -0.88 15.09 -7.26
CA MET A 12 -0.91 15.01 -5.81
C MET A 12 -0.60 16.34 -5.15
N THR A 13 0.36 17.11 -5.68
CA THR A 13 0.69 18.45 -5.17
C THR A 13 -0.48 19.41 -5.39
N ALA A 14 -1.13 19.38 -6.58
CA ALA A 14 -2.29 20.21 -6.85
C ALA A 14 -3.46 19.87 -5.91
N PHE A 15 -3.76 18.61 -5.69
CA PHE A 15 -4.80 18.19 -4.74
C PHE A 15 -4.48 18.59 -3.32
N ALA A 16 -3.25 18.40 -2.85
CA ALA A 16 -2.83 18.83 -1.52
C ALA A 16 -2.97 20.36 -1.36
N PHE A 17 -2.55 21.13 -2.36
CA PHE A 17 -2.72 22.58 -2.36
C PHE A 17 -4.18 23.01 -2.28
N ILE A 18 -5.06 22.42 -3.10
CA ILE A 18 -6.50 22.69 -3.07
C ILE A 18 -7.09 22.33 -1.69
N GLY A 19 -6.74 21.17 -1.12
CA GLY A 19 -7.19 20.76 0.19
C GLY A 19 -6.80 21.75 1.30
N VAL A 20 -5.54 22.17 1.32
CA VAL A 20 -5.05 23.16 2.28
C VAL A 20 -5.72 24.52 2.08
N ALA A 21 -5.82 24.99 0.83
CA ALA A 21 -6.44 26.29 0.51
C ALA A 21 -7.93 26.31 0.93
N VAL A 22 -8.70 25.27 0.61
CA VAL A 22 -10.10 25.17 0.99
C VAL A 22 -10.26 25.11 2.50
N THR A 23 -9.49 24.25 3.19
CA THR A 23 -9.55 24.16 4.66
C THR A 23 -9.16 25.47 5.34
N SER A 24 -8.16 26.19 4.80
CA SER A 24 -7.78 27.51 5.32
C SER A 24 -8.86 28.55 5.10
N ALA A 25 -9.55 28.51 3.94
CA ALA A 25 -10.67 29.42 3.65
C ALA A 25 -11.84 29.20 4.63
N THR A 26 -12.07 27.95 5.10
CA THR A 26 -13.12 27.72 6.10
C THR A 26 -12.86 28.39 7.43
N VAL A 27 -11.59 28.53 7.82
CA VAL A 27 -11.21 29.30 9.03
C VAL A 27 -11.60 30.76 8.90
N LEU A 28 -11.42 31.36 7.71
CA LEU A 28 -11.77 32.76 7.46
C LEU A 28 -13.30 32.98 7.41
N ILE A 29 -14.04 32.01 6.85
CA ILE A 29 -15.47 32.14 6.63
C ILE A 29 -16.29 31.70 7.85
N TYR A 30 -15.89 30.58 8.48
CA TYR A 30 -16.66 29.92 9.55
C TYR A 30 -15.98 29.98 10.91
N GLY A 31 -14.75 30.50 11.02
CA GLY A 31 -13.99 30.57 12.26
C GLY A 31 -13.38 29.26 12.73
N GLU A 32 -13.54 28.17 11.97
CA GLU A 32 -13.02 26.83 12.28
C GLU A 32 -12.46 26.12 11.04
N ALA A 33 -11.46 25.28 11.23
CA ALA A 33 -10.87 24.49 10.15
C ALA A 33 -11.76 23.27 9.86
N ILE A 34 -12.45 23.26 8.71
CA ILE A 34 -13.33 22.16 8.27
C ILE A 34 -12.63 21.40 7.16
N ALA A 35 -11.94 20.31 7.51
CA ALA A 35 -11.28 19.45 6.54
C ALA A 35 -12.20 18.37 5.94
N ASP A 36 -13.29 18.03 6.62
CA ASP A 36 -14.28 17.06 6.17
C ASP A 36 -15.24 17.68 5.18
N PRO A 37 -15.28 17.24 3.89
CA PRO A 37 -16.15 17.81 2.88
C PRO A 37 -17.65 17.63 3.21
N VAL A 38 -18.03 16.56 3.91
CA VAL A 38 -19.44 16.36 4.31
C VAL A 38 -19.85 17.40 5.34
N LYS A 39 -19.00 17.69 6.32
CA LYS A 39 -19.25 18.76 7.31
C LYS A 39 -19.28 20.15 6.65
N LEU A 40 -18.43 20.37 5.65
CA LEU A 40 -18.42 21.64 4.92
C LEU A 40 -19.74 21.86 4.14
N ILE A 41 -20.26 20.81 3.49
CA ILE A 41 -21.52 20.88 2.76
C ILE A 41 -22.70 21.22 3.69
N GLN A 42 -22.67 20.75 4.94
CA GLN A 42 -23.72 21.05 5.93
C GLN A 42 -23.77 22.54 6.31
N LYS A 43 -22.75 23.33 5.99
CA LYS A 43 -22.71 24.79 6.23
C LYS A 43 -23.42 25.60 5.14
N PHE A 44 -23.86 24.97 4.04
CA PHE A 44 -24.60 25.66 2.98
C PHE A 44 -26.07 25.80 3.35
N ASP A 45 -26.65 26.96 3.04
CA ASP A 45 -28.08 27.27 3.37
C ASP A 45 -29.06 26.65 2.36
N SER A 46 -28.60 26.32 1.15
CA SER A 46 -29.48 25.85 0.08
C SER A 46 -29.56 24.33 0.04
N SER A 47 -30.77 23.77 0.32
CA SER A 47 -31.01 22.31 0.23
C SER A 47 -30.72 21.73 -1.15
N ILE A 48 -30.91 22.49 -2.23
CA ILE A 48 -30.60 22.04 -3.60
C ILE A 48 -29.08 21.89 -3.79
N VAL A 49 -28.32 22.86 -3.30
CA VAL A 49 -26.83 22.81 -3.36
C VAL A 49 -26.32 21.64 -2.52
N ILE A 50 -26.86 21.42 -1.33
CA ILE A 50 -26.51 20.29 -0.47
C ILE A 50 -26.79 18.97 -1.19
N LEU A 51 -27.98 18.78 -1.75
CA LEU A 51 -28.38 17.56 -2.46
C LEU A 51 -27.43 17.29 -3.65
N PHE A 52 -27.18 18.30 -4.48
CA PHE A 52 -26.29 18.16 -5.62
C PHE A 52 -24.85 17.82 -5.21
N ALA A 53 -24.31 18.50 -4.20
CA ALA A 53 -22.97 18.25 -3.68
C ALA A 53 -22.84 16.84 -3.09
N MET A 54 -23.85 16.36 -2.36
CA MET A 54 -23.88 14.99 -1.82
C MET A 54 -23.89 13.93 -2.92
N ILE A 55 -24.66 14.14 -4.00
CA ILE A 55 -24.68 13.23 -5.17
C ILE A 55 -23.28 13.20 -5.83
N VAL A 56 -22.65 14.36 -6.04
CA VAL A 56 -21.33 14.45 -6.64
C VAL A 56 -20.28 13.72 -5.77
N ILE A 57 -20.28 13.95 -4.45
CA ILE A 57 -19.36 13.25 -3.54
C ILE A 57 -19.62 11.75 -3.57
N PHE A 58 -20.88 11.31 -3.53
CA PHE A 58 -21.21 9.89 -3.57
C PHE A 58 -20.67 9.22 -4.84
N ILE A 59 -20.90 9.82 -6.01
CA ILE A 59 -20.41 9.28 -7.29
C ILE A 59 -18.88 9.27 -7.31
N ALA A 60 -18.23 10.37 -6.88
CA ALA A 60 -16.78 10.46 -6.84
C ALA A 60 -16.16 9.40 -5.93
N GLN A 61 -16.71 9.20 -4.73
CA GLN A 61 -16.24 8.18 -3.80
C GLN A 61 -16.47 6.76 -4.33
N LEU A 62 -17.64 6.49 -4.90
CA LEU A 62 -17.96 5.18 -5.46
C LEU A 62 -17.01 4.82 -6.60
N THR A 63 -16.84 5.70 -7.58
CA THR A 63 -16.00 5.44 -8.75
C THR A 63 -14.53 5.29 -8.39
N THR A 64 -14.02 6.16 -7.51
CA THR A 64 -12.63 6.10 -7.04
C THR A 64 -12.36 4.82 -6.25
N ASN A 65 -13.25 4.47 -5.31
CA ASN A 65 -13.09 3.24 -4.52
C ASN A 65 -13.18 1.99 -5.38
N MET A 66 -14.10 1.93 -6.32
CA MET A 66 -14.18 0.78 -7.24
C MET A 66 -12.88 0.63 -8.04
N ALA A 67 -12.39 1.69 -8.65
CA ALA A 67 -11.19 1.64 -9.47
C ALA A 67 -9.93 1.30 -8.65
N ALA A 68 -9.75 1.94 -7.49
CA ALA A 68 -8.54 1.82 -6.69
C ALA A 68 -8.53 0.57 -5.79
N ASN A 69 -9.67 0.22 -5.18
CA ASN A 69 -9.71 -0.72 -4.06
C ASN A 69 -10.46 -2.03 -4.37
N VAL A 70 -11.14 -2.14 -5.52
CA VAL A 70 -11.89 -3.36 -5.88
C VAL A 70 -11.28 -4.05 -7.09
N VAL A 71 -10.95 -3.31 -8.14
CA VAL A 71 -10.49 -3.89 -9.42
C VAL A 71 -9.18 -4.67 -9.24
N SER A 72 -8.18 -4.07 -8.58
CA SER A 72 -6.88 -4.74 -8.38
C SER A 72 -7.00 -5.99 -7.50
N PRO A 73 -7.56 -5.93 -6.29
CA PRO A 73 -7.73 -7.13 -5.47
C PRO A 73 -8.61 -8.20 -6.11
N SER A 74 -9.61 -7.83 -6.91
CA SER A 74 -10.42 -8.81 -7.65
C SER A 74 -9.58 -9.62 -8.63
N ASN A 75 -8.66 -8.96 -9.33
CA ASN A 75 -7.70 -9.64 -10.22
C ASN A 75 -6.71 -10.48 -9.40
N ASP A 76 -6.21 -9.97 -8.28
CA ASP A 76 -5.25 -10.67 -7.45
C ASP A 76 -5.83 -11.97 -6.91
N PHE A 77 -7.06 -11.93 -6.35
CA PHE A 77 -7.76 -13.14 -5.89
C PHE A 77 -8.06 -14.12 -7.03
N SER A 78 -8.48 -13.63 -8.20
CA SER A 78 -8.73 -14.50 -9.35
C SER A 78 -7.45 -15.16 -9.85
N ASN A 79 -6.32 -14.46 -9.79
CA ASN A 79 -5.01 -15.01 -10.18
C ASN A 79 -4.48 -16.06 -9.20
N LEU A 80 -4.87 -16.02 -7.92
CA LEU A 80 -4.49 -17.05 -6.95
C LEU A 80 -5.04 -18.44 -7.32
N ASN A 81 -6.27 -18.51 -7.81
CA ASN A 81 -6.87 -19.77 -8.27
C ASN A 81 -7.88 -19.51 -9.40
N PRO A 82 -7.41 -19.35 -10.65
CA PRO A 82 -8.28 -18.98 -11.80
C PRO A 82 -9.39 -20.00 -12.10
N LYS A 83 -9.19 -21.26 -11.66
CA LYS A 83 -10.19 -22.34 -11.88
C LYS A 83 -11.38 -22.23 -10.93
N ARG A 84 -11.23 -21.60 -9.75
CA ARG A 84 -12.26 -21.56 -8.70
C ARG A 84 -12.73 -20.15 -8.38
N ILE A 85 -11.89 -19.14 -8.58
CA ILE A 85 -12.18 -17.76 -8.22
C ILE A 85 -12.30 -16.94 -9.51
N SER A 86 -13.53 -16.57 -9.85
CA SER A 86 -13.77 -15.61 -10.93
C SER A 86 -13.44 -14.18 -10.47
N TYR A 87 -13.32 -13.25 -11.42
CA TYR A 87 -13.14 -11.82 -11.11
C TYR A 87 -14.25 -11.28 -10.17
N VAL A 88 -15.50 -11.66 -10.43
CA VAL A 88 -16.64 -11.27 -9.59
C VAL A 88 -16.52 -11.84 -8.18
N THR A 89 -16.16 -13.12 -8.07
CA THR A 89 -15.93 -13.77 -6.77
C THR A 89 -14.78 -13.09 -6.02
N GLY A 90 -13.69 -12.73 -6.69
CA GLY A 90 -12.59 -11.96 -6.12
C GLY A 90 -13.04 -10.60 -5.59
N GLY A 91 -13.91 -9.89 -6.34
CA GLY A 91 -14.51 -8.63 -5.90
C GLY A 91 -15.41 -8.79 -4.66
N LEU A 92 -16.19 -9.86 -4.59
CA LEU A 92 -17.03 -10.16 -3.41
C LEU A 92 -16.16 -10.46 -2.17
N ILE A 93 -15.09 -11.25 -2.34
CA ILE A 93 -14.12 -11.52 -1.27
C ILE A 93 -13.52 -10.20 -0.77
N THR A 94 -13.10 -9.33 -1.68
CA THR A 94 -12.56 -7.99 -1.35
C THR A 94 -13.57 -7.17 -0.56
N ALA A 95 -14.83 -7.14 -0.99
CA ALA A 95 -15.89 -6.40 -0.31
C ALA A 95 -16.14 -6.93 1.11
N VAL A 96 -16.19 -8.26 1.28
CA VAL A 96 -16.37 -8.89 2.60
C VAL A 96 -15.18 -8.56 3.52
N ILE A 97 -13.96 -8.66 3.03
CA ILE A 97 -12.77 -8.28 3.80
C ILE A 97 -12.83 -6.80 4.20
N GLY A 98 -13.20 -5.91 3.25
CA GLY A 98 -13.34 -4.48 3.52
C GLY A 98 -14.37 -4.16 4.62
N ILE A 99 -15.48 -4.88 4.66
CA ILE A 99 -16.48 -4.74 5.73
C ILE A 99 -15.95 -5.27 7.07
N LEU A 100 -15.29 -6.43 7.06
CA LEU A 100 -14.74 -7.05 8.27
C LEU A 100 -13.60 -6.23 8.90
N MET A 101 -12.91 -5.41 8.12
CA MET A 101 -11.91 -4.47 8.63
C MET A 101 -12.51 -3.32 9.45
N MET A 102 -13.83 -3.17 9.46
CA MET A 102 -14.57 -2.15 10.23
C MET A 102 -13.97 -0.75 10.08
N PRO A 103 -13.88 -0.19 8.87
CA PRO A 103 -13.22 1.09 8.62
C PRO A 103 -13.81 2.26 9.42
N TRP A 104 -15.09 2.19 9.78
CA TRP A 104 -15.75 3.18 10.66
C TRP A 104 -15.14 3.21 12.06
N GLN A 105 -14.65 2.06 12.59
CA GLN A 105 -13.92 2.02 13.87
C GLN A 105 -12.50 2.55 13.73
N LEU A 106 -11.81 2.19 12.65
CA LEU A 106 -10.46 2.69 12.37
C LEU A 106 -10.43 4.21 12.24
N MET A 107 -11.46 4.80 11.63
CA MET A 107 -11.58 6.25 11.43
C MET A 107 -12.16 7.00 12.64
N SER A 108 -12.59 6.31 13.68
CA SER A 108 -13.12 6.95 14.90
C SER A 108 -12.07 7.78 15.64
N SER A 109 -10.79 7.46 15.47
CA SER A 109 -9.66 8.23 15.97
C SER A 109 -8.66 8.46 14.84
N MET A 110 -8.55 9.72 14.39
CA MET A 110 -7.57 10.13 13.36
C MET A 110 -6.15 9.78 13.76
N GLY A 111 -5.81 9.93 15.03
CA GLY A 111 -4.48 9.56 15.55
C GLY A 111 -4.21 8.07 15.39
N ALA A 112 -5.10 7.22 15.87
CA ALA A 112 -4.95 5.77 15.75
C ALA A 112 -4.91 5.32 14.27
N TYR A 113 -5.74 5.92 13.42
CA TYR A 113 -5.71 5.64 11.99
C TYR A 113 -4.35 5.96 11.35
N ILE A 114 -3.82 7.17 11.60
CA ILE A 114 -2.55 7.62 11.01
C ILE A 114 -1.36 6.88 11.63
N PHE A 115 -1.23 6.94 12.97
CA PHE A 115 0.00 6.49 13.64
C PHE A 115 0.06 4.98 13.88
N THR A 116 -1.07 4.27 13.85
CA THR A 116 -1.08 2.81 13.98
C THR A 116 -1.31 2.14 12.63
N TRP A 117 -2.44 2.42 11.99
CA TRP A 117 -2.83 1.71 10.78
C TRP A 117 -1.96 2.08 9.57
N LEU A 118 -1.87 3.36 9.22
CA LEU A 118 -1.15 3.77 8.00
C LEU A 118 0.34 3.52 8.10
N ILE A 119 0.98 3.80 9.25
CA ILE A 119 2.41 3.53 9.43
C ILE A 119 2.68 2.03 9.45
N GLY A 120 1.85 1.22 10.14
CA GLY A 120 1.99 -0.24 10.17
C GLY A 120 1.86 -0.86 8.78
N TYR A 121 0.86 -0.45 8.02
CA TYR A 121 0.68 -0.87 6.64
C TYR A 121 1.85 -0.44 5.74
N SER A 122 2.31 0.81 5.89
CA SER A 122 3.45 1.32 5.11
C SER A 122 4.74 0.52 5.37
N GLY A 123 4.96 0.09 6.62
CA GLY A 123 6.10 -0.76 6.97
C GLY A 123 6.08 -2.11 6.25
N LEU A 124 4.91 -2.73 6.10
CA LEU A 124 4.77 -3.96 5.31
C LEU A 124 5.04 -3.70 3.82
N MET A 125 4.46 -2.63 3.27
CA MET A 125 4.65 -2.24 1.86
C MET A 125 6.10 -1.86 1.55
N GLY A 126 6.81 -1.22 2.49
CA GLY A 126 8.23 -0.91 2.33
C GLY A 126 9.08 -2.17 2.13
N ALA A 127 8.88 -3.19 2.96
CA ALA A 127 9.59 -4.47 2.83
C ALA A 127 9.33 -5.15 1.48
N ILE A 128 8.04 -5.22 1.06
CA ILE A 128 7.66 -5.77 -0.24
C ILE A 128 8.29 -4.97 -1.37
N GLY A 129 8.22 -3.64 -1.32
CA GLY A 129 8.81 -2.75 -2.32
C GLY A 129 10.33 -2.94 -2.45
N GLY A 130 11.03 -3.06 -1.32
CA GLY A 130 12.47 -3.32 -1.29
C GLY A 130 12.85 -4.64 -1.98
N ILE A 131 12.12 -5.72 -1.67
CA ILE A 131 12.32 -7.04 -2.28
C ILE A 131 12.07 -6.99 -3.79
N LEU A 132 10.95 -6.41 -4.23
CA LEU A 132 10.57 -6.34 -5.65
C LEU A 132 11.57 -5.49 -6.46
N ILE A 133 12.01 -4.36 -5.92
CA ILE A 133 12.99 -3.49 -6.58
C ILE A 133 14.34 -4.20 -6.66
N CYS A 134 14.76 -4.89 -5.60
CA CYS A 134 15.98 -5.70 -5.62
C CYS A 134 15.92 -6.80 -6.68
N ASP A 135 14.82 -7.56 -6.71
CA ASP A 135 14.63 -8.65 -7.66
C ASP A 135 14.70 -8.16 -9.10
N TYR A 136 13.88 -7.15 -9.44
CA TYR A 136 13.75 -6.69 -10.81
C TYR A 136 14.97 -5.92 -11.33
N PHE A 137 15.46 -4.94 -10.53
CA PHE A 137 16.52 -4.04 -11.02
C PHE A 137 17.93 -4.58 -10.83
N VAL A 138 18.17 -5.31 -9.72
CA VAL A 138 19.52 -5.74 -9.35
C VAL A 138 19.80 -7.19 -9.74
N LEU A 139 18.87 -8.10 -9.43
CA LEU A 139 19.09 -9.53 -9.67
C LEU A 139 18.75 -9.92 -11.12
N ARG A 140 17.70 -9.33 -11.71
CA ARG A 140 17.26 -9.66 -13.07
C ARG A 140 17.65 -8.64 -14.14
N GLY A 141 18.37 -7.57 -13.77
CA GLY A 141 18.82 -6.58 -14.74
C GLY A 141 17.70 -5.93 -15.58
N LYS A 142 16.46 -5.87 -15.05
CA LYS A 142 15.23 -5.36 -15.72
C LYS A 142 14.70 -6.28 -16.82
N GLN A 143 15.14 -7.51 -16.91
CA GLN A 143 14.68 -8.49 -17.89
C GLN A 143 13.82 -9.55 -17.22
N LEU A 144 12.62 -9.78 -17.74
CA LEU A 144 11.71 -10.83 -17.32
C LEU A 144 11.43 -11.74 -18.52
N GLN A 145 11.60 -13.03 -18.32
CA GLN A 145 11.22 -14.03 -19.33
C GLN A 145 9.73 -14.27 -19.25
N LEU A 146 8.94 -13.48 -20.01
CA LEU A 146 7.48 -13.50 -19.94
C LEU A 146 6.89 -14.89 -20.16
N ALA A 147 7.47 -15.69 -21.08
CA ALA A 147 7.02 -17.05 -21.34
C ALA A 147 7.12 -17.97 -20.11
N GLU A 148 8.13 -17.76 -19.27
CA GLU A 148 8.38 -18.57 -18.08
C GLU A 148 7.44 -18.21 -16.89
N LEU A 149 6.84 -17.01 -16.89
CA LEU A 149 5.87 -16.61 -15.87
C LEU A 149 4.58 -17.43 -15.91
N PHE A 150 4.24 -17.98 -17.08
CA PHE A 150 3.00 -18.75 -17.30
C PHE A 150 3.21 -20.26 -17.23
N LYS A 151 4.43 -20.73 -16.97
CA LYS A 151 4.73 -22.16 -16.82
C LYS A 151 4.68 -22.57 -15.36
N THR A 152 4.05 -23.69 -15.07
CA THR A 152 3.97 -24.25 -13.70
C THR A 152 5.29 -24.81 -13.20
N ASP A 153 6.19 -25.18 -14.10
CA ASP A 153 7.55 -25.70 -13.89
C ASP A 153 8.64 -24.74 -14.38
N GLY A 154 8.27 -23.48 -14.64
CA GLY A 154 9.19 -22.43 -15.08
C GLY A 154 10.16 -21.98 -13.99
N ILE A 155 11.13 -21.15 -14.40
CA ILE A 155 12.17 -20.61 -13.49
C ILE A 155 11.60 -19.79 -12.33
N TYR A 156 10.36 -19.30 -12.46
CA TYR A 156 9.66 -18.53 -11.43
C TYR A 156 8.77 -19.37 -10.51
N SER A 157 8.72 -20.68 -10.69
CA SER A 157 7.93 -21.58 -9.84
C SER A 157 8.56 -21.79 -8.47
N TYR A 158 9.86 -21.49 -8.30
CA TYR A 158 10.62 -21.65 -7.05
C TYR A 158 10.33 -23.00 -6.35
N SER A 159 10.06 -22.95 -5.03
CA SER A 159 9.70 -24.14 -4.25
C SER A 159 8.17 -24.23 -4.13
N ASN A 160 7.51 -24.99 -4.99
CA ASN A 160 6.05 -25.13 -5.05
C ASN A 160 5.29 -23.78 -5.12
N GLY A 161 5.77 -22.84 -5.93
CA GLY A 161 5.16 -21.53 -6.11
C GLY A 161 5.58 -20.48 -5.07
N PHE A 162 6.43 -20.82 -4.09
CA PHE A 162 6.87 -19.90 -3.05
C PHE A 162 8.35 -19.59 -3.13
N ASN A 163 8.69 -18.32 -3.19
CA ASN A 163 10.05 -17.83 -2.99
C ASN A 163 10.34 -17.66 -1.49
N TRP A 164 10.78 -18.72 -0.83
CA TRP A 164 11.05 -18.71 0.62
C TRP A 164 12.12 -17.68 1.01
N ARG A 165 13.03 -17.33 0.11
CA ARG A 165 14.03 -16.28 0.37
C ARG A 165 13.36 -14.92 0.49
N ALA A 166 12.36 -14.63 -0.36
CA ALA A 166 11.57 -13.42 -0.26
C ALA A 166 10.72 -13.39 1.02
N VAL A 167 10.14 -14.54 1.41
CA VAL A 167 9.37 -14.66 2.66
C VAL A 167 10.25 -14.41 3.88
N VAL A 168 11.44 -15.01 3.93
CA VAL A 168 12.40 -14.78 5.02
C VAL A 168 12.85 -13.33 5.05
N ALA A 169 13.17 -12.73 3.89
CA ALA A 169 13.55 -11.32 3.81
C ALA A 169 12.42 -10.39 4.30
N LEU A 170 11.17 -10.71 3.97
CA LEU A 170 10.00 -9.98 4.45
C LEU A 170 9.88 -10.03 5.98
N ILE A 171 9.97 -11.22 6.56
CA ILE A 171 9.88 -11.41 8.03
C ILE A 171 11.01 -10.65 8.74
N VAL A 172 12.25 -10.80 8.27
CA VAL A 172 13.41 -10.11 8.84
C VAL A 172 13.30 -8.59 8.70
N ALA A 173 12.75 -8.10 7.60
CA ALA A 173 12.55 -6.67 7.39
C ALA A 173 11.49 -6.06 8.30
N VAL A 174 10.41 -6.78 8.57
CA VAL A 174 9.29 -6.28 9.38
C VAL A 174 9.58 -6.42 10.88
N ALA A 175 10.32 -7.46 11.30
CA ALA A 175 10.58 -7.76 12.71
C ALA A 175 11.05 -6.55 13.56
N PRO A 176 11.99 -5.68 13.13
CA PRO A 176 12.45 -4.55 13.93
C PRO A 176 11.39 -3.47 14.20
N VAL A 177 10.37 -3.35 13.38
CA VAL A 177 9.31 -2.34 13.54
C VAL A 177 8.10 -2.85 14.32
N VAL A 178 8.00 -4.17 14.55
CA VAL A 178 6.88 -4.79 15.30
C VAL A 178 6.77 -4.27 16.73
N PRO A 179 7.84 -4.12 17.54
CA PRO A 179 7.70 -3.62 18.90
C PRO A 179 7.12 -2.20 18.95
N GLY A 180 7.56 -1.30 18.06
CA GLY A 180 7.02 0.05 17.94
C GLY A 180 5.56 0.04 17.48
N PHE A 181 5.20 -0.81 16.52
CA PHE A 181 3.81 -1.00 16.11
C PHE A 181 2.91 -1.43 17.29
N LEU A 182 3.33 -2.43 18.07
CA LEU A 182 2.53 -2.92 19.21
C LEU A 182 2.33 -1.82 20.26
N ARG A 183 3.34 -1.00 20.53
CA ARG A 183 3.22 0.14 21.43
C ARG A 183 2.28 1.21 20.89
N ALA A 184 2.38 1.56 19.61
CA ALA A 184 1.45 2.49 18.97
C ALA A 184 0.01 1.95 19.00
N ALA A 185 -0.19 0.67 18.73
CA ALA A 185 -1.51 0.04 18.72
C ALA A 185 -2.18 -0.01 20.09
N THR A 186 -1.39 -0.06 21.17
CA THR A 186 -1.89 -0.07 22.56
C THR A 186 -1.97 1.32 23.19
N THR A 187 -1.47 2.35 22.52
CA THR A 187 -1.48 3.74 23.02
C THR A 187 -2.71 4.48 22.46
N ALA A 188 -3.43 5.18 23.32
CA ALA A 188 -4.56 6.00 22.90
C ALA A 188 -4.12 7.06 21.88
N GLY A 189 -4.78 7.06 20.70
CA GLY A 189 -4.41 7.94 19.59
C GLY A 189 -3.17 7.52 18.80
N GLY A 190 -2.54 6.40 19.13
CA GLY A 190 -1.40 5.84 18.39
C GLY A 190 -0.05 6.57 18.58
N GLN A 191 -0.03 7.70 19.28
CA GLN A 191 1.20 8.47 19.55
C GLN A 191 1.80 8.11 20.89
N VAL A 192 3.03 7.61 20.89
CA VAL A 192 3.79 7.26 22.09
C VAL A 192 4.50 8.51 22.63
N ALA A 193 4.15 8.96 23.85
CA ALA A 193 4.66 10.19 24.43
C ALA A 193 6.19 10.20 24.66
N ASN A 194 6.77 9.05 25.00
CA ASN A 194 8.23 8.89 25.20
C ASN A 194 8.73 7.79 24.26
N PRO A 195 9.09 8.11 23.00
CA PRO A 195 9.52 7.13 22.02
C PRO A 195 10.89 6.57 22.37
N ASN A 196 11.01 5.25 22.32
CA ASN A 196 12.28 4.53 22.38
C ASN A 196 12.84 4.28 20.97
N PHE A 197 13.97 3.56 20.91
CA PHE A 197 14.60 3.20 19.62
C PHE A 197 13.65 2.47 18.65
N PHE A 198 12.86 1.52 19.14
CA PHE A 198 11.92 0.77 18.30
C PHE A 198 10.73 1.62 17.83
N ASP A 199 10.27 2.57 18.64
CA ASP A 199 9.24 3.52 18.24
C ASP A 199 9.75 4.44 17.13
N THR A 200 11.02 4.85 17.22
CA THR A 200 11.67 5.64 16.15
C THR A 200 11.79 4.83 14.86
N LEU A 201 12.21 3.56 14.94
CA LEU A 201 12.22 2.67 13.77
C LEU A 201 10.82 2.53 13.16
N TYR A 202 9.79 2.44 14.00
CA TYR A 202 8.42 2.32 13.54
C TYR A 202 7.90 3.59 12.85
N ILE A 203 8.22 4.78 13.35
CA ILE A 203 7.87 6.05 12.69
C ILE A 203 8.41 6.11 11.26
N TYR A 204 9.62 5.60 11.05
CA TYR A 204 10.26 5.49 9.74
C TYR A 204 10.09 4.11 9.09
N ALA A 205 9.05 3.37 9.45
CA ALA A 205 8.87 1.96 9.11
C ALA A 205 9.08 1.67 7.62
N TRP A 206 8.51 2.48 6.73
CA TRP A 206 8.62 2.27 5.29
C TRP A 206 10.07 2.24 4.80
N PHE A 207 10.88 3.21 5.22
CA PHE A 207 12.28 3.32 4.81
C PHE A 207 13.14 2.20 5.41
N VAL A 208 12.92 1.93 6.70
CA VAL A 208 13.66 0.90 7.45
C VAL A 208 13.40 -0.47 6.85
N THR A 209 12.14 -0.84 6.67
CA THR A 209 11.78 -2.16 6.14
C THR A 209 12.14 -2.31 4.67
N PHE A 210 12.06 -1.23 3.88
CA PHE A 210 12.53 -1.21 2.50
C PHE A 210 14.02 -1.52 2.42
N ALA A 211 14.85 -0.81 3.19
CA ALA A 211 16.30 -1.01 3.16
C ALA A 211 16.71 -2.42 3.64
N ILE A 212 16.10 -2.90 4.73
CA ILE A 212 16.37 -4.23 5.26
C ILE A 212 15.88 -5.31 4.28
N GLY A 213 14.64 -5.19 3.76
CA GLY A 213 14.07 -6.15 2.82
C GLY A 213 14.90 -6.26 1.54
N PHE A 214 15.31 -5.12 0.99
CA PHE A 214 16.21 -5.06 -0.17
C PHE A 214 17.56 -5.76 0.12
N GLY A 215 18.22 -5.38 1.22
CA GLY A 215 19.56 -5.90 1.56
C GLY A 215 19.54 -7.38 1.91
N VAL A 216 18.61 -7.82 2.75
CA VAL A 216 18.49 -9.23 3.14
C VAL A 216 18.14 -10.11 1.94
N TYR A 217 17.18 -9.66 1.10
CA TYR A 217 16.83 -10.41 -0.10
C TYR A 217 18.00 -10.54 -1.08
N LEU A 218 18.75 -9.46 -1.28
CA LEU A 218 19.96 -9.47 -2.12
C LEU A 218 20.99 -10.48 -1.61
N ILE A 219 21.24 -10.50 -0.30
CA ILE A 219 22.19 -11.42 0.33
C ILE A 219 21.71 -12.87 0.18
N LEU A 220 20.45 -13.15 0.51
CA LEU A 220 19.89 -14.50 0.41
C LEU A 220 19.90 -15.04 -1.02
N MET A 221 19.60 -14.18 -2.00
CA MET A 221 19.61 -14.59 -3.40
C MET A 221 21.03 -14.82 -3.94
N LYS A 222 22.01 -13.98 -3.57
CA LYS A 222 23.40 -14.16 -4.00
C LYS A 222 24.12 -15.34 -3.34
N ILE A 223 23.81 -15.63 -2.08
CA ILE A 223 24.50 -16.67 -1.32
C ILE A 223 23.82 -18.03 -1.44
N LEU A 224 22.48 -18.08 -1.38
CA LEU A 224 21.70 -19.31 -1.25
C LEU A 224 20.93 -19.69 -2.52
N ALA A 225 20.94 -18.86 -3.57
CA ALA A 225 20.27 -19.25 -4.81
C ALA A 225 21.19 -20.20 -5.62
N PRO A 226 20.64 -21.30 -6.17
CA PRO A 226 21.35 -22.07 -7.17
C PRO A 226 21.72 -21.15 -8.34
N LYS A 227 22.96 -21.27 -8.84
CA LYS A 227 23.44 -20.45 -9.96
C LYS A 227 22.56 -20.55 -11.21
N GLU A 228 21.81 -21.64 -11.37
CA GLU A 228 20.87 -21.83 -12.47
C GLU A 228 19.72 -20.81 -12.51
N ASN A 229 19.24 -20.34 -11.35
CA ASN A 229 18.17 -19.33 -11.28
C ASN A 229 18.64 -17.91 -11.60
N LEU A 230 19.96 -17.67 -11.54
CA LEU A 230 20.60 -16.41 -11.94
C LEU A 230 21.17 -16.47 -13.36
N ALA A 231 21.64 -17.65 -13.81
CA ALA A 231 22.28 -17.87 -15.10
C ALA A 231 21.27 -18.10 -16.27
N ALA A 232 19.99 -18.27 -15.99
CA ALA A 232 18.96 -18.26 -17.02
C ALA A 232 18.86 -16.90 -17.73
N ASP A 233 19.42 -15.84 -17.10
CA ASP A 233 19.44 -14.47 -17.60
C ASP A 233 20.58 -14.23 -18.62
N GLU A 234 21.69 -14.97 -18.52
CA GLU A 234 22.83 -14.80 -19.44
C GLU A 234 22.61 -15.50 -20.80
N ARG A 235 21.72 -16.50 -20.88
CA ARG A 235 21.42 -17.25 -22.12
C ARG A 235 20.40 -16.60 -23.03
N GLY A 236 19.76 -15.53 -22.61
CA GLY A 236 18.84 -14.70 -23.41
C GLY A 236 19.52 -13.56 -24.17
N GLN A 237 20.86 -13.46 -24.12
CA GLN A 237 21.63 -12.39 -24.80
C GLN A 237 22.35 -12.83 -26.09
N THR A 238 22.03 -14.01 -26.63
CA THR A 238 22.53 -14.42 -27.95
C THR A 238 21.42 -14.52 -28.97
#